data_37b3ec60591b441b5b628755afc39740
#
_entry.id   37b3ec60591b441b5b628755afc39740
#
_cell.length_a   1.000
_cell.length_b   1.000
_cell.length_c   1.000
_cell.angle_alpha   90.00
_cell.angle_beta   90.00
_cell.angle_gamma   90.00
#
_symmetry.space_group_name_H-M   'P 1'
#
loop_
_entity.id
_entity.type
_entity.pdbx_description
1 polymer ?
#
loop_
_entity_poly.entity_id
_entity_poly.type
_entity_poly.pdbx_seq_one_letter_code
_entity_poly.pdbx_strand_id
1 'polypeptide(L)'
;MGLLHSLADFGLSDRLPPNSPVTDWYEGTCPQTQVLLRLPRTEFVEAIARGLMQRFAVAPPSPEGKMYGVLLVTTPTGELAVLKAFSGLLGGSSERAGWVPPIPGRAQVSLSEKLTLRRLEELKTEILTLQYLPQRTEFDHLAQCYAERLQVLSSHHRQRKQARDRQRQALAADTTLSPEAAALAFAELVKQSQQEGGERRRLKRDREAELQPLRAAIAQADTRIRTLKQARKALSQQLQVQMHAAYSLTNFAGTTRSLNRLWPTGLPTGTGDCATPKLLHYAASHQLTPLALAEFWWGADSGDKQAGQFYGPCRDRCQPIMGFLLSGLDASPTPDRLADVEIAQLYEDDALLVVNKPSGLLAVPGRTRDQQDSVL
;
A
#
# COMPACT_ATOMS: atom_id res chain seq x y z
N MET A 1 -4.27 -33.38 -15.63
CA MET A 1 -5.04 -33.28 -14.37
C MET A 1 -6.10 -32.21 -14.54
N GLY A 2 -7.38 -32.54 -14.25
CA GLY A 2 -8.47 -31.58 -14.34
C GLY A 2 -8.31 -30.42 -13.36
N LEU A 3 -8.97 -29.31 -13.65
CA LEU A 3 -9.00 -28.14 -12.76
C LEU A 3 -10.07 -28.30 -11.65
N LEU A 4 -11.03 -29.19 -11.87
CA LEU A 4 -12.02 -29.58 -10.87
C LEU A 4 -11.43 -30.66 -9.95
N HIS A 5 -11.46 -30.41 -8.68
CA HIS A 5 -10.98 -31.32 -7.63
C HIS A 5 -12.14 -31.88 -6.84
N SER A 6 -12.03 -33.16 -6.41
CA SER A 6 -12.98 -33.76 -5.48
C SER A 6 -12.81 -33.20 -4.06
N LEU A 7 -13.82 -33.31 -3.22
CA LEU A 7 -13.71 -32.94 -1.80
C LEU A 7 -12.71 -33.86 -1.07
N ALA A 8 -12.57 -35.10 -1.48
CA ALA A 8 -11.58 -36.04 -0.97
C ALA A 8 -10.13 -35.55 -1.17
N ASP A 9 -9.88 -34.78 -2.23
CA ASP A 9 -8.61 -34.11 -2.43
C ASP A 9 -8.23 -33.11 -1.31
N PHE A 10 -9.17 -32.74 -0.47
CA PHE A 10 -8.97 -31.85 0.67
C PHE A 10 -9.20 -32.54 2.01
N GLY A 11 -9.33 -33.88 2.01
CA GLY A 11 -9.54 -34.68 3.21
C GLY A 11 -10.97 -34.65 3.74
N LEU A 12 -11.94 -34.31 2.87
CA LEU A 12 -13.36 -34.22 3.24
C LEU A 12 -14.19 -35.27 2.51
N SER A 13 -15.37 -35.62 3.09
CA SER A 13 -16.35 -36.47 2.42
C SER A 13 -17.06 -35.77 1.28
N ASP A 14 -17.47 -36.52 0.26
CA ASP A 14 -18.11 -35.98 -0.96
C ASP A 14 -19.56 -35.50 -0.75
N ARG A 15 -19.96 -35.19 0.48
CA ARG A 15 -21.31 -34.71 0.82
C ARG A 15 -21.22 -33.32 1.46
N LEU A 16 -22.07 -32.43 0.95
CA LEU A 16 -22.30 -31.13 1.61
C LEU A 16 -22.99 -31.38 2.96
N PRO A 17 -22.52 -30.83 4.07
CA PRO A 17 -23.30 -30.86 5.30
C PRO A 17 -24.59 -30.07 5.09
N PRO A 18 -25.73 -30.59 5.60
CA PRO A 18 -27.05 -30.00 5.36
C PRO A 18 -27.17 -28.54 5.83
N ASN A 19 -26.40 -28.13 6.81
CA ASN A 19 -26.36 -26.75 7.32
C ASN A 19 -24.91 -26.40 7.66
N SER A 20 -24.25 -25.68 6.77
CA SER A 20 -22.93 -25.13 7.06
C SER A 20 -23.08 -23.63 7.40
N PRO A 21 -22.75 -23.20 8.64
CA PRO A 21 -22.86 -21.81 9.04
C PRO A 21 -22.07 -20.88 8.13
N VAL A 22 -22.66 -19.73 7.82
CA VAL A 22 -21.98 -18.67 7.09
C VAL A 22 -21.10 -17.88 8.06
N THR A 23 -19.82 -17.76 7.73
CA THR A 23 -18.83 -17.02 8.53
C THR A 23 -18.58 -15.63 7.99
N ASP A 24 -18.79 -15.40 6.68
CA ASP A 24 -18.61 -14.09 6.02
C ASP A 24 -19.23 -14.11 4.62
N TRP A 25 -19.23 -12.96 3.94
CA TRP A 25 -19.80 -12.77 2.62
C TRP A 25 -18.83 -12.10 1.63
N TYR A 26 -18.83 -12.62 0.40
CA TYR A 26 -18.31 -11.92 -0.76
C TYR A 26 -19.48 -11.25 -1.45
N GLU A 27 -19.57 -9.93 -1.39
CA GLU A 27 -20.77 -9.22 -1.82
C GLU A 27 -20.44 -8.05 -2.76
N GLY A 28 -21.41 -7.65 -3.57
CA GLY A 28 -21.30 -6.47 -4.44
C GLY A 28 -22.61 -6.16 -5.13
N THR A 29 -22.85 -4.88 -5.36
CA THR A 29 -24.06 -4.41 -6.05
C THR A 29 -23.96 -4.66 -7.54
N CYS A 30 -24.94 -5.39 -8.10
CA CYS A 30 -25.03 -5.61 -9.54
C CYS A 30 -25.15 -4.28 -10.28
N PRO A 31 -24.27 -3.96 -11.24
CA PRO A 31 -24.30 -2.67 -11.92
C PRO A 31 -25.54 -2.46 -12.80
N GLN A 32 -26.21 -3.54 -13.24
CA GLN A 32 -27.43 -3.48 -14.05
C GLN A 32 -28.71 -3.36 -13.23
N THR A 33 -28.86 -4.23 -12.21
CA THR A 33 -30.09 -4.35 -11.44
C THR A 33 -30.10 -3.55 -10.15
N GLN A 34 -28.93 -3.06 -9.73
CA GLN A 34 -28.69 -2.40 -8.44
C GLN A 34 -29.04 -3.27 -7.20
N VAL A 35 -29.15 -4.59 -7.41
CA VAL A 35 -29.40 -5.57 -6.34
C VAL A 35 -28.07 -5.97 -5.71
N LEU A 36 -28.04 -6.08 -4.40
CA LEU A 36 -26.90 -6.60 -3.66
C LEU A 36 -26.82 -8.12 -3.85
N LEU A 37 -25.77 -8.57 -4.48
CA LEU A 37 -25.49 -10.00 -4.72
C LEU A 37 -24.46 -10.49 -3.71
N ARG A 38 -24.60 -11.73 -3.28
CA ARG A 38 -23.79 -12.33 -2.21
C ARG A 38 -23.38 -13.75 -2.53
N LEU A 39 -22.15 -14.10 -2.19
CA LEU A 39 -21.64 -15.47 -2.19
C LEU A 39 -21.07 -15.76 -0.79
N PRO A 40 -21.54 -16.80 -0.08
CA PRO A 40 -21.12 -17.04 1.29
C PRO A 40 -19.69 -17.58 1.40
N ARG A 41 -19.02 -17.24 2.50
CA ARG A 41 -17.96 -18.03 3.08
C ARG A 41 -18.59 -18.85 4.21
N THR A 42 -18.52 -20.17 4.12
CA THR A 42 -19.11 -21.08 5.10
C THR A 42 -18.02 -21.84 5.83
N GLU A 43 -18.32 -22.36 7.01
CA GLU A 43 -17.39 -23.24 7.75
C GLU A 43 -16.91 -24.42 6.90
N PHE A 44 -17.77 -24.94 6.02
CA PHE A 44 -17.40 -26.03 5.13
C PHE A 44 -16.37 -25.64 4.08
N VAL A 45 -16.52 -24.49 3.40
CA VAL A 45 -15.51 -24.02 2.45
C VAL A 45 -14.21 -23.62 3.15
N GLU A 46 -14.28 -23.14 4.39
CA GLU A 46 -13.09 -22.94 5.22
C GLU A 46 -12.40 -24.27 5.56
N ALA A 47 -13.15 -25.36 5.81
CA ALA A 47 -12.55 -26.67 6.00
C ALA A 47 -11.82 -27.16 4.74
N ILE A 48 -12.38 -26.91 3.54
CA ILE A 48 -11.70 -27.18 2.25
C ILE A 48 -10.38 -26.37 2.18
N ALA A 49 -10.42 -25.09 2.52
CA ALA A 49 -9.24 -24.24 2.53
C ALA A 49 -8.18 -24.73 3.53
N ARG A 50 -8.59 -25.15 4.74
CA ARG A 50 -7.67 -25.74 5.73
C ARG A 50 -7.04 -27.05 5.24
N GLY A 51 -7.78 -27.88 4.50
CA GLY A 51 -7.23 -29.07 3.84
C GLY A 51 -6.13 -28.70 2.81
N LEU A 52 -6.31 -27.59 2.08
CA LEU A 52 -5.26 -27.06 1.19
C LEU A 52 -4.05 -26.53 1.96
N MET A 53 -4.27 -25.80 3.06
CA MET A 53 -3.20 -25.32 3.95
C MET A 53 -2.35 -26.46 4.52
N GLN A 54 -2.98 -27.55 4.94
CA GLN A 54 -2.27 -28.75 5.43
C GLN A 54 -1.33 -29.33 4.37
N ARG A 55 -1.75 -29.36 3.10
CA ARG A 55 -0.87 -29.78 1.99
C ARG A 55 0.32 -28.84 1.79
N PHE A 56 0.11 -27.54 1.98
CA PHE A 56 1.21 -26.57 1.91
C PHE A 56 2.20 -26.73 3.06
N ALA A 57 1.72 -27.09 4.25
CA ALA A 57 2.58 -27.30 5.42
C ALA A 57 3.53 -28.50 5.27
N VAL A 58 3.16 -29.51 4.47
CA VAL A 58 4.00 -30.69 4.18
C VAL A 58 5.03 -30.39 3.06
N ALA A 59 4.73 -29.44 2.18
CA ALA A 59 5.65 -29.00 1.14
C ALA A 59 6.71 -28.04 1.72
N PRO A 60 7.92 -27.94 1.10
CA PRO A 60 8.88 -26.93 1.50
C PRO A 60 8.21 -25.55 1.55
N PRO A 61 8.40 -24.77 2.64
CA PRO A 61 7.72 -23.49 2.79
C PRO A 61 8.08 -22.57 1.61
N SER A 62 7.04 -22.04 0.95
CA SER A 62 7.25 -20.98 -0.03
C SER A 62 7.75 -19.75 0.72
N PRO A 63 8.90 -19.16 0.37
CA PRO A 63 9.38 -17.93 1.00
C PRO A 63 8.46 -16.74 0.70
N GLU A 64 7.57 -16.88 -0.26
CA GLU A 64 6.69 -15.82 -0.73
C GLU A 64 5.27 -16.00 -0.17
N GLY A 65 4.79 -15.02 0.64
CA GLY A 65 3.41 -14.97 1.07
C GLY A 65 2.46 -14.66 -0.08
N LYS A 66 1.34 -15.39 -0.17
CA LYS A 66 0.34 -15.26 -1.23
C LYS A 66 -1.08 -15.41 -0.69
N MET A 67 -2.01 -14.74 -1.37
CA MET A 67 -3.44 -15.02 -1.23
C MET A 67 -3.82 -16.21 -2.09
N TYR A 68 -4.40 -17.21 -1.48
CA TYR A 68 -4.99 -18.38 -2.13
C TYR A 68 -6.50 -18.34 -1.97
N GLY A 69 -7.22 -18.95 -2.91
CA GLY A 69 -8.67 -19.09 -2.83
C GLY A 69 -9.14 -20.48 -3.23
N VAL A 70 -10.21 -20.91 -2.62
CA VAL A 70 -10.97 -22.11 -3.00
C VAL A 70 -12.42 -21.72 -3.24
N LEU A 71 -13.01 -22.26 -4.31
CA LEU A 71 -14.41 -22.07 -4.67
C LEU A 71 -15.08 -23.43 -4.75
N LEU A 72 -16.06 -23.65 -3.91
CA LEU A 72 -16.95 -24.80 -3.98
C LEU A 72 -18.01 -24.52 -5.05
N VAL A 73 -18.15 -25.45 -5.98
CA VAL A 73 -19.08 -25.33 -7.13
C VAL A 73 -19.88 -26.58 -7.31
N THR A 74 -21.02 -26.47 -7.98
CA THR A 74 -21.73 -27.58 -8.62
C THR A 74 -21.48 -27.56 -10.12
N THR A 75 -21.21 -28.71 -10.71
CA THR A 75 -21.14 -28.90 -12.16
C THR A 75 -22.55 -28.90 -12.78
N PRO A 76 -22.68 -28.74 -14.11
CA PRO A 76 -23.97 -28.90 -14.78
C PRO A 76 -24.62 -30.29 -14.59
N THR A 77 -23.83 -31.30 -14.23
CA THR A 77 -24.32 -32.64 -13.90
C THR A 77 -24.75 -32.77 -12.44
N GLY A 78 -24.64 -31.72 -11.62
CA GLY A 78 -25.04 -31.72 -10.19
C GLY A 78 -23.94 -32.21 -9.25
N GLU A 79 -22.76 -32.53 -9.73
CA GLU A 79 -21.64 -33.03 -8.91
C GLU A 79 -20.94 -31.87 -8.18
N LEU A 80 -20.53 -32.11 -6.95
CA LEU A 80 -19.71 -31.15 -6.18
C LEU A 80 -18.26 -31.21 -6.62
N ALA A 81 -17.66 -30.03 -6.82
CA ALA A 81 -16.26 -29.89 -7.15
C ALA A 81 -15.64 -28.62 -6.51
N VAL A 82 -14.35 -28.62 -6.40
CA VAL A 82 -13.56 -27.50 -5.85
C VAL A 82 -12.62 -26.97 -6.92
N LEU A 83 -12.67 -25.66 -7.11
CA LEU A 83 -11.66 -24.89 -7.84
C LEU A 83 -10.68 -24.25 -6.86
N LYS A 84 -9.42 -24.09 -7.24
CA LYS A 84 -8.41 -23.38 -6.46
C LYS A 84 -7.62 -22.41 -7.32
N ALA A 85 -7.31 -21.24 -6.77
CA ALA A 85 -6.51 -20.21 -7.42
C ALA A 85 -5.52 -19.56 -6.45
N PHE A 86 -4.51 -18.89 -6.98
CA PHE A 86 -3.57 -18.05 -6.22
C PHE A 86 -3.48 -16.65 -6.86
N SER A 87 -3.11 -15.67 -6.05
CA SER A 87 -2.95 -14.28 -6.52
C SER A 87 -1.62 -14.06 -7.24
N GLY A 88 -1.66 -13.31 -8.34
CA GLY A 88 -0.46 -12.88 -9.09
C GLY A 88 0.36 -14.05 -9.65
N LEU A 89 1.66 -14.03 -9.39
CA LEU A 89 2.62 -15.06 -9.82
C LEU A 89 3.00 -15.96 -8.63
N LEU A 90 3.15 -17.25 -8.87
CA LEU A 90 3.68 -18.21 -7.90
C LEU A 90 4.96 -18.85 -8.46
N GLY A 91 6.10 -18.57 -7.83
CA GLY A 91 7.40 -19.00 -8.36
C GLY A 91 7.71 -18.40 -9.74
N GLY A 92 7.26 -17.17 -10.02
CA GLY A 92 7.45 -16.47 -11.29
C GLY A 92 6.50 -16.85 -12.40
N SER A 93 5.54 -17.81 -12.18
CA SER A 93 4.54 -18.22 -13.17
C SER A 93 3.13 -17.82 -12.74
N SER A 94 2.30 -17.40 -13.68
CA SER A 94 0.87 -17.18 -13.49
C SER A 94 0.03 -18.45 -13.67
N GLU A 95 0.63 -19.52 -14.21
CA GLU A 95 -0.04 -20.78 -14.49
C GLU A 95 0.59 -21.94 -13.70
N ARG A 96 -0.25 -22.84 -13.22
CA ARG A 96 0.17 -24.06 -12.53
C ARG A 96 -0.86 -25.16 -12.77
N ALA A 97 -0.38 -26.39 -13.04
CA ALA A 97 -1.26 -27.54 -13.25
C ALA A 97 -2.19 -27.76 -12.04
N GLY A 98 -3.49 -27.97 -12.32
CA GLY A 98 -4.53 -28.15 -11.28
C GLY A 98 -4.97 -26.86 -10.58
N TRP A 99 -4.57 -25.69 -11.06
CA TRP A 99 -4.99 -24.39 -10.57
C TRP A 99 -5.71 -23.63 -11.68
N VAL A 100 -6.73 -22.87 -11.31
CA VAL A 100 -7.43 -22.00 -12.26
C VAL A 100 -6.43 -21.05 -12.92
N PRO A 101 -6.44 -20.97 -14.27
CA PRO A 101 -5.52 -20.11 -15.01
C PRO A 101 -5.80 -18.63 -14.74
N PRO A 102 -4.87 -17.73 -15.09
CA PRO A 102 -5.13 -16.31 -15.06
C PRO A 102 -6.30 -15.92 -15.97
N ILE A 103 -6.93 -14.78 -15.70
CA ILE A 103 -8.00 -14.27 -16.55
C ILE A 103 -7.51 -14.00 -17.98
N PRO A 104 -8.38 -14.11 -19.00
CA PRO A 104 -8.03 -13.84 -20.38
C PRO A 104 -7.38 -12.47 -20.58
N GLY A 105 -6.39 -12.40 -21.49
CA GLY A 105 -5.59 -11.20 -21.75
C GLY A 105 -4.27 -11.16 -21.00
N ARG A 106 -4.06 -11.96 -19.97
CA ARG A 106 -2.80 -12.02 -19.21
C ARG A 106 -1.60 -12.35 -20.10
N ALA A 107 -1.73 -13.35 -20.97
CA ALA A 107 -0.66 -13.77 -21.87
C ALA A 107 -0.27 -12.65 -22.86
N GLN A 108 -1.24 -11.85 -23.31
CA GLN A 108 -1.01 -10.75 -24.26
C GLN A 108 -0.12 -9.65 -23.70
N VAL A 109 -0.18 -9.40 -22.38
CA VAL A 109 0.59 -8.35 -21.71
C VAL A 109 1.84 -8.88 -21.00
N SER A 110 2.05 -10.18 -20.93
CA SER A 110 3.11 -10.80 -20.13
C SER A 110 4.53 -10.33 -20.51
N LEU A 111 4.81 -10.21 -21.81
CA LEU A 111 6.11 -9.73 -22.31
C LEU A 111 6.29 -8.25 -21.99
N SER A 112 5.30 -7.42 -22.28
CA SER A 112 5.30 -5.99 -21.98
C SER A 112 5.44 -5.73 -20.48
N GLU A 113 4.74 -6.51 -19.66
CA GLU A 113 4.85 -6.46 -18.20
C GLU A 113 6.26 -6.79 -17.74
N LYS A 114 6.86 -7.90 -18.22
CA LYS A 114 8.22 -8.30 -17.84
C LYS A 114 9.25 -7.22 -18.16
N LEU A 115 9.18 -6.62 -19.34
CA LEU A 115 10.07 -5.52 -19.76
C LEU A 115 9.85 -4.27 -18.89
N THR A 116 8.59 -3.94 -18.62
CA THR A 116 8.24 -2.79 -17.78
C THR A 116 8.70 -2.97 -16.34
N LEU A 117 8.49 -4.15 -15.75
CA LEU A 117 8.95 -4.46 -14.39
C LEU A 117 10.47 -4.35 -14.27
N ARG A 118 11.21 -4.85 -15.26
CA ARG A 118 12.67 -4.69 -15.31
C ARG A 118 13.06 -3.20 -15.33
N ARG A 119 12.40 -2.40 -16.18
CA ARG A 119 12.67 -0.97 -16.25
C ARG A 119 12.32 -0.23 -14.96
N LEU A 120 11.24 -0.61 -14.28
CA LEU A 120 10.87 -0.07 -12.97
C LEU A 120 11.93 -0.37 -11.89
N GLU A 121 12.55 -1.54 -11.92
CA GLU A 121 13.62 -1.89 -11.00
C GLU A 121 14.92 -1.12 -11.30
N GLU A 122 15.27 -0.93 -12.58
CA GLU A 122 16.40 -0.07 -12.97
C GLU A 122 16.22 1.38 -12.46
N LEU A 123 15.03 1.95 -12.65
CA LEU A 123 14.70 3.29 -12.15
C LEU A 123 14.77 3.36 -10.62
N LYS A 124 14.31 2.33 -9.92
CA LYS A 124 14.39 2.24 -8.47
C LYS A 124 15.84 2.20 -7.99
N THR A 125 16.68 1.40 -8.62
CA THR A 125 18.12 1.30 -8.30
C THR A 125 18.82 2.64 -8.50
N GLU A 126 18.56 3.34 -9.62
CA GLU A 126 19.12 4.67 -9.87
C GLU A 126 18.67 5.69 -8.80
N ILE A 127 17.39 5.68 -8.41
CA ILE A 127 16.88 6.54 -7.33
C ILE A 127 17.60 6.26 -6.01
N LEU A 128 17.77 4.99 -5.64
CA LEU A 128 18.47 4.63 -4.40
C LEU A 128 19.93 5.09 -4.43
N THR A 129 20.66 4.89 -5.54
CA THR A 129 22.04 5.37 -5.71
C THR A 129 22.14 6.87 -5.48
N LEU A 130 21.23 7.66 -6.05
CA LEU A 130 21.20 9.11 -5.89
C LEU A 130 20.75 9.57 -4.50
N GLN A 131 19.93 8.78 -3.80
CA GLN A 131 19.55 9.06 -2.40
C GLN A 131 20.74 8.89 -1.44
N TYR A 132 21.57 7.87 -1.69
CA TYR A 132 22.77 7.57 -0.89
C TYR A 132 24.05 8.15 -1.49
N LEU A 133 23.94 9.27 -2.24
CA LEU A 133 25.09 9.95 -2.83
C LEU A 133 26.10 10.36 -1.74
N PRO A 134 27.41 9.96 -1.84
CA PRO A 134 28.42 10.25 -0.82
C PRO A 134 28.56 11.75 -0.50
N GLN A 135 28.36 12.61 -1.49
CA GLN A 135 28.40 14.07 -1.36
C GLN A 135 27.40 14.61 -0.33
N ARG A 136 26.32 13.90 0.00
CA ARG A 136 25.36 14.31 1.04
C ARG A 136 26.01 14.24 2.43
N THR A 137 26.65 13.13 2.73
CA THR A 137 27.35 12.93 4.01
C THR A 137 28.54 13.88 4.14
N GLU A 138 29.28 14.08 3.03
CA GLU A 138 30.40 15.03 2.99
C GLU A 138 29.93 16.49 3.23
N PHE A 139 28.83 16.89 2.59
CA PHE A 139 28.23 18.21 2.80
C PHE A 139 27.82 18.42 4.26
N ASP A 140 27.12 17.46 4.85
CA ASP A 140 26.67 17.56 6.26
C ASP A 140 27.86 17.68 7.21
N HIS A 141 28.90 16.85 7.01
CA HIS A 141 30.11 16.88 7.82
C HIS A 141 30.85 18.22 7.70
N LEU A 142 31.10 18.69 6.46
CA LEU A 142 31.80 19.97 6.24
C LEU A 142 30.97 21.15 6.74
N ALA A 143 29.66 21.14 6.53
CA ALA A 143 28.76 22.18 7.04
C ALA A 143 28.83 22.30 8.56
N GLN A 144 28.85 21.15 9.25
CA GLN A 144 29.00 21.10 10.70
C GLN A 144 30.38 21.63 11.14
N CYS A 145 31.46 21.17 10.53
CA CYS A 145 32.82 21.65 10.84
C CYS A 145 32.93 23.18 10.70
N TYR A 146 32.39 23.76 9.62
CA TYR A 146 32.38 25.20 9.41
C TYR A 146 31.49 25.95 10.43
N ALA A 147 30.36 25.35 10.83
CA ALA A 147 29.50 25.93 11.87
C ALA A 147 30.25 26.04 13.22
N GLU A 148 30.94 24.97 13.61
CA GLU A 148 31.75 24.93 14.83
C GLU A 148 32.89 25.96 14.79
N ARG A 149 33.66 26.03 13.67
CA ARG A 149 34.74 27.01 13.47
C ARG A 149 34.20 28.45 13.54
N LEU A 150 33.06 28.75 12.94
CA LEU A 150 32.42 30.06 13.02
C LEU A 150 31.94 30.40 14.43
N GLN A 151 31.46 29.42 15.19
CA GLN A 151 31.06 29.59 16.58
C GLN A 151 32.26 29.94 17.46
N VAL A 152 33.37 29.20 17.34
CA VAL A 152 34.62 29.45 18.05
C VAL A 152 35.15 30.83 17.72
N LEU A 153 35.25 31.16 16.44
CA LEU A 153 35.71 32.49 15.98
C LEU A 153 34.84 33.60 16.53
N SER A 154 33.52 33.42 16.53
CA SER A 154 32.57 34.42 17.07
C SER A 154 32.75 34.65 18.58
N SER A 155 33.04 33.57 19.32
CA SER A 155 33.33 33.65 20.76
C SER A 155 34.61 34.40 21.05
N HIS A 156 35.69 34.11 20.29
CA HIS A 156 36.95 34.85 20.40
C HIS A 156 36.79 36.35 20.04
N HIS A 157 36.08 36.67 18.97
CA HIS A 157 35.80 38.05 18.59
C HIS A 157 34.99 38.79 19.65
N ARG A 158 34.06 38.13 20.32
CA ARG A 158 33.30 38.73 21.44
C ARG A 158 34.21 39.07 22.63
N GLN A 159 35.11 38.15 23.00
CA GLN A 159 36.09 38.39 24.04
C GLN A 159 37.05 39.55 23.74
N ARG A 160 37.62 39.53 22.51
CA ARG A 160 38.51 40.60 22.04
C ARG A 160 37.80 41.97 21.96
N LYS A 161 36.53 41.97 21.51
CA LYS A 161 35.72 43.19 21.51
C LYS A 161 35.55 43.74 22.96
N GLN A 162 35.23 42.91 23.92
CA GLN A 162 35.10 43.33 25.30
C GLN A 162 36.43 43.87 25.85
N ALA A 163 37.55 43.25 25.52
CA ALA A 163 38.87 43.74 25.89
C ALA A 163 39.18 45.13 25.26
N ARG A 164 38.90 45.29 23.97
CA ARG A 164 39.05 46.61 23.27
C ARG A 164 38.14 47.68 23.84
N ASP A 165 36.92 47.34 24.23
CA ASP A 165 36.00 48.31 24.82
C ASP A 165 36.52 48.79 26.19
N ARG A 166 37.11 47.89 27.02
CA ARG A 166 37.80 48.25 28.28
C ARG A 166 39.03 49.13 28.00
N GLN A 167 39.83 48.77 26.98
CA GLN A 167 41.00 49.59 26.59
C GLN A 167 40.59 50.99 26.13
N ARG A 168 39.51 51.11 25.35
CA ARG A 168 38.95 52.40 24.92
C ARG A 168 38.52 53.24 26.12
N GLN A 169 37.86 52.63 27.10
CA GLN A 169 37.46 53.32 28.33
C GLN A 169 38.69 53.79 29.14
N ALA A 170 39.69 52.95 29.28
CA ALA A 170 40.93 53.29 29.96
C ALA A 170 41.68 54.45 29.28
N LEU A 171 41.84 54.38 27.93
CA LEU A 171 42.46 55.43 27.14
C LEU A 171 41.70 56.75 27.21
N ALA A 172 40.35 56.70 27.27
CA ALA A 172 39.54 57.91 27.40
C ALA A 172 39.61 58.55 28.81
N ALA A 173 39.93 57.76 29.86
CA ALA A 173 40.06 58.22 31.22
C ALA A 173 41.50 58.66 31.60
N ASP A 174 42.48 58.34 30.76
CA ASP A 174 43.90 58.65 31.01
C ASP A 174 44.25 60.07 30.60
N THR A 175 44.32 60.98 31.58
CA THR A 175 44.67 62.39 31.40
C THR A 175 46.19 62.65 31.24
N THR A 176 47.00 61.58 31.33
CA THR A 176 48.49 61.71 31.21
C THR A 176 49.02 61.51 29.78
N LEU A 177 48.16 60.91 28.92
CA LEU A 177 48.51 60.68 27.50
C LEU A 177 48.44 61.99 26.65
N SER A 178 49.44 62.18 25.77
CA SER A 178 49.32 63.23 24.74
C SER A 178 48.17 62.91 23.79
N PRO A 179 47.51 63.93 23.19
CA PRO A 179 46.42 63.71 22.20
C PRO A 179 46.85 62.85 20.99
N GLU A 180 48.12 62.97 20.56
CA GLU A 180 48.69 62.19 19.45
C GLU A 180 48.86 60.73 19.84
N ALA A 181 49.35 60.42 21.03
CA ALA A 181 49.52 59.08 21.52
C ALA A 181 48.15 58.39 21.72
N ALA A 182 47.17 59.13 22.22
CA ALA A 182 45.78 58.59 22.32
C ALA A 182 45.19 58.28 20.95
N ALA A 183 45.34 59.14 19.96
CA ALA A 183 44.84 58.91 18.58
C ALA A 183 45.51 57.73 17.94
N LEU A 184 46.78 57.47 18.09
CA LEU A 184 47.49 56.29 17.60
C LEU A 184 46.94 54.98 18.28
N ALA A 185 46.72 55.00 19.59
CA ALA A 185 46.16 53.87 20.29
C ALA A 185 44.71 53.52 19.84
N PHE A 186 43.86 54.54 19.64
CA PHE A 186 42.52 54.33 19.10
C PHE A 186 42.56 53.81 17.69
N ALA A 187 43.48 54.30 16.81
CA ALA A 187 43.64 53.79 15.45
C ALA A 187 44.02 52.31 15.42
N GLU A 188 44.90 51.86 16.31
CA GLU A 188 45.27 50.44 16.42
C GLU A 188 44.06 49.56 16.85
N LEU A 189 43.23 50.03 17.77
CA LEU A 189 42.00 49.30 18.15
C LEU A 189 41.00 49.20 17.01
N VAL A 190 40.93 50.20 16.14
CA VAL A 190 40.10 50.15 14.92
C VAL A 190 40.67 49.12 13.93
N LYS A 191 41.99 49.14 13.71
CA LYS A 191 42.68 48.19 12.83
C LYS A 191 42.45 46.72 13.27
N GLN A 192 42.54 46.42 14.57
CA GLN A 192 42.25 45.13 15.13
C GLN A 192 40.79 44.68 14.84
N SER A 193 39.83 45.61 14.99
CA SER A 193 38.43 45.34 14.66
C SER A 193 38.22 45.03 13.17
N GLN A 194 38.91 45.73 12.30
CA GLN A 194 38.87 45.49 10.84
C GLN A 194 39.47 44.13 10.48
N GLN A 195 40.60 43.76 11.11
CA GLN A 195 41.21 42.43 10.92
C GLN A 195 40.29 41.30 11.28
N GLU A 196 39.61 41.38 12.44
CA GLU A 196 38.61 40.37 12.87
C GLU A 196 37.44 40.25 11.88
N GLY A 197 36.94 41.40 11.37
CA GLY A 197 35.96 41.41 10.30
C GLY A 197 36.45 40.73 9.02
N GLY A 198 37.78 40.89 8.71
CA GLY A 198 38.45 40.19 7.62
C GLY A 198 38.52 38.67 7.83
N GLU A 199 38.93 38.23 9.02
CA GLU A 199 38.98 36.80 9.37
C GLU A 199 37.62 36.11 9.19
N ARG A 200 36.56 36.74 9.68
CA ARG A 200 35.19 36.19 9.56
C ARG A 200 34.72 36.12 8.09
N ARG A 201 35.03 37.17 7.29
CA ARG A 201 34.69 37.18 5.86
C ARG A 201 35.43 36.10 5.11
N ARG A 202 36.72 35.87 5.41
CA ARG A 202 37.54 34.82 4.80
C ARG A 202 36.95 33.46 5.10
N LEU A 203 36.70 33.13 6.39
CA LEU A 203 36.15 31.86 6.78
C LEU A 203 34.77 31.56 6.13
N LYS A 204 33.93 32.58 5.96
CA LYS A 204 32.67 32.44 5.23
C LYS A 204 32.85 32.16 3.75
N ARG A 205 33.86 32.81 3.10
CA ARG A 205 34.17 32.56 1.68
C ARG A 205 34.70 31.14 1.48
N ASP A 206 35.60 30.70 2.35
CA ASP A 206 36.18 29.37 2.29
C ASP A 206 35.07 28.31 2.44
N ARG A 207 34.17 28.48 3.43
CA ARG A 207 32.98 27.66 3.59
C ARG A 207 32.13 27.56 2.31
N GLU A 208 31.84 28.73 1.72
CA GLU A 208 30.98 28.75 0.52
C GLU A 208 31.68 28.09 -0.66
N ALA A 209 32.99 28.31 -0.83
CA ALA A 209 33.78 27.69 -1.89
C ALA A 209 33.80 26.17 -1.80
N GLU A 210 33.89 25.60 -0.60
CA GLU A 210 33.90 24.17 -0.41
C GLU A 210 32.49 23.53 -0.45
N LEU A 211 31.48 24.21 0.10
CA LEU A 211 30.12 23.67 0.14
C LEU A 211 29.34 23.84 -1.18
N GLN A 212 29.65 24.84 -1.97
CA GLN A 212 28.91 25.13 -3.20
C GLN A 212 28.93 23.98 -4.23
N PRO A 213 30.08 23.34 -4.54
CA PRO A 213 30.08 22.20 -5.48
C PRO A 213 29.30 21.01 -4.97
N LEU A 214 29.35 20.72 -3.67
CA LEU A 214 28.56 19.64 -3.04
C LEU A 214 27.07 19.95 -3.10
N ARG A 215 26.69 21.19 -2.78
CA ARG A 215 25.29 21.66 -2.88
C ARG A 215 24.76 21.55 -4.30
N ALA A 216 25.56 21.93 -5.29
CA ALA A 216 25.19 21.80 -6.70
C ALA A 216 24.99 20.34 -7.12
N ALA A 217 25.88 19.44 -6.72
CA ALA A 217 25.76 18.01 -7.00
C ALA A 217 24.51 17.40 -6.34
N ILE A 218 24.23 17.74 -5.08
CA ILE A 218 23.02 17.32 -4.36
C ILE A 218 21.76 17.83 -5.06
N ALA A 219 21.72 19.10 -5.44
CA ALA A 219 20.58 19.70 -6.13
C ALA A 219 20.31 19.04 -7.49
N GLN A 220 21.37 18.71 -8.23
CA GLN A 220 21.29 17.96 -9.48
C GLN A 220 20.72 16.54 -9.24
N ALA A 221 21.23 15.84 -8.22
CA ALA A 221 20.74 14.52 -7.83
C ALA A 221 19.25 14.57 -7.42
N ASP A 222 18.84 15.56 -6.63
CA ASP A 222 17.45 15.73 -6.21
C ASP A 222 16.51 16.02 -7.38
N THR A 223 16.98 16.79 -8.35
CA THR A 223 16.23 17.04 -9.58
C THR A 223 16.08 15.77 -10.40
N ARG A 224 17.16 15.00 -10.53
CA ARG A 224 17.14 13.70 -11.23
C ARG A 224 16.21 12.71 -10.53
N ILE A 225 16.23 12.61 -9.19
CA ILE A 225 15.32 11.77 -8.41
C ILE A 225 13.86 12.12 -8.70
N ARG A 226 13.51 13.41 -8.75
CA ARG A 226 12.14 13.85 -9.07
C ARG A 226 11.72 13.38 -10.47
N THR A 227 12.58 13.57 -11.46
CA THR A 227 12.32 13.11 -12.85
C THR A 227 12.15 11.60 -12.91
N LEU A 228 13.01 10.81 -12.24
CA LEU A 228 12.93 9.36 -12.20
C LEU A 228 11.66 8.87 -11.50
N LYS A 229 11.25 9.51 -10.40
CA LYS A 229 9.98 9.19 -9.73
C LYS A 229 8.77 9.44 -10.62
N GLN A 230 8.77 10.54 -11.39
CA GLN A 230 7.72 10.83 -12.37
C GLN A 230 7.69 9.80 -13.49
N ALA A 231 8.85 9.48 -14.07
CA ALA A 231 8.97 8.46 -15.12
C ALA A 231 8.50 7.08 -14.62
N ARG A 232 8.88 6.70 -13.39
CA ARG A 232 8.43 5.45 -12.76
C ARG A 232 6.91 5.41 -12.58
N LYS A 233 6.32 6.52 -12.14
CA LYS A 233 4.85 6.64 -12.00
C LYS A 233 4.15 6.51 -13.35
N ALA A 234 4.60 7.24 -14.37
CA ALA A 234 4.04 7.20 -15.72
C ALA A 234 4.11 5.79 -16.33
N LEU A 235 5.27 5.13 -16.22
CA LEU A 235 5.48 3.79 -16.73
C LEU A 235 4.58 2.77 -16.04
N SER A 236 4.42 2.87 -14.71
CA SER A 236 3.50 2.02 -13.94
C SER A 236 2.03 2.23 -14.35
N GLN A 237 1.63 3.48 -14.56
CA GLN A 237 0.27 3.80 -15.04
C GLN A 237 0.02 3.28 -16.46
N GLN A 238 1.00 3.40 -17.36
CA GLN A 238 0.90 2.88 -18.72
C GLN A 238 0.71 1.36 -18.72
N LEU A 239 1.51 0.63 -17.93
CA LEU A 239 1.35 -0.82 -17.79
C LEU A 239 -0.04 -1.17 -17.26
N GLN A 240 -0.52 -0.45 -16.24
CA GLN A 240 -1.85 -0.65 -15.67
C GLN A 240 -2.95 -0.49 -16.71
N VAL A 241 -2.91 0.57 -17.52
CA VAL A 241 -3.89 0.79 -18.60
C VAL A 241 -3.86 -0.34 -19.62
N GLN A 242 -2.67 -0.81 -20.01
CA GLN A 242 -2.52 -1.94 -20.95
C GLN A 242 -3.12 -3.23 -20.36
N MET A 243 -2.84 -3.52 -19.09
CA MET A 243 -3.40 -4.69 -18.41
C MET A 243 -4.92 -4.61 -18.31
N HIS A 244 -5.48 -3.48 -17.92
CA HIS A 244 -6.93 -3.31 -17.79
C HIS A 244 -7.67 -3.35 -19.13
N ALA A 245 -7.02 -2.93 -20.21
CA ALA A 245 -7.59 -3.04 -21.55
C ALA A 245 -7.61 -4.49 -22.06
N ALA A 246 -6.56 -5.26 -21.74
CA ALA A 246 -6.41 -6.65 -22.17
C ALA A 246 -7.23 -7.64 -21.31
N TYR A 247 -7.35 -7.37 -20.01
CA TYR A 247 -8.04 -8.27 -19.07
C TYR A 247 -9.54 -8.21 -19.26
N SER A 248 -10.16 -9.37 -19.48
CA SER A 248 -11.61 -9.51 -19.60
C SER A 248 -12.16 -10.51 -18.60
N LEU A 249 -13.29 -10.15 -17.99
CA LEU A 249 -14.01 -10.95 -17.02
C LEU A 249 -15.38 -11.32 -17.58
N THR A 250 -15.78 -12.56 -17.33
CA THR A 250 -17.13 -13.07 -17.63
C THR A 250 -17.86 -13.29 -16.30
N ASN A 251 -19.10 -12.87 -16.23
CA ASN A 251 -19.99 -13.06 -15.08
C ASN A 251 -20.99 -14.21 -15.32
N PHE A 252 -21.78 -14.55 -14.31
CA PHE A 252 -22.77 -15.65 -14.39
C PHE A 252 -23.97 -15.35 -15.28
N ALA A 253 -24.20 -14.09 -15.66
CA ALA A 253 -25.16 -13.74 -16.73
C ALA A 253 -24.58 -13.94 -18.16
N GLY A 254 -23.37 -14.52 -18.30
CA GLY A 254 -22.71 -14.70 -19.59
C GLY A 254 -22.12 -13.43 -20.20
N THR A 255 -22.14 -12.33 -19.49
CA THR A 255 -21.63 -11.05 -19.99
C THR A 255 -20.11 -10.95 -19.78
N THR A 256 -19.37 -10.69 -20.86
CA THR A 256 -17.92 -10.44 -20.82
C THR A 256 -17.61 -8.96 -20.97
N ARG A 257 -16.76 -8.41 -20.08
CA ARG A 257 -16.30 -7.01 -20.10
C ARG A 257 -14.81 -6.93 -19.77
N SER A 258 -14.10 -6.00 -20.44
CA SER A 258 -12.74 -5.65 -20.01
C SER A 258 -12.78 -4.83 -18.73
N LEU A 259 -11.72 -4.92 -17.91
CA LEU A 259 -11.61 -4.13 -16.68
C LEU A 259 -11.71 -2.64 -16.94
N ASN A 260 -11.18 -2.15 -18.06
CA ASN A 260 -11.28 -0.75 -18.45
C ASN A 260 -12.74 -0.30 -18.71
N ARG A 261 -13.59 -1.19 -19.24
CA ARG A 261 -15.03 -0.91 -19.42
C ARG A 261 -15.82 -0.99 -18.12
N LEU A 262 -15.40 -1.86 -17.21
CA LEU A 262 -16.05 -1.97 -15.88
C LEU A 262 -15.75 -0.77 -15.01
N TRP A 263 -14.54 -0.21 -15.12
CA TRP A 263 -14.08 0.90 -14.26
C TRP A 263 -13.27 1.91 -15.07
N PRO A 264 -13.94 2.83 -15.81
CA PRO A 264 -13.26 3.80 -16.68
C PRO A 264 -12.28 4.73 -15.96
N THR A 265 -12.51 5.01 -14.66
CA THR A 265 -11.63 5.84 -13.83
C THR A 265 -10.32 5.14 -13.44
N GLY A 266 -10.17 3.86 -13.79
CA GLY A 266 -9.02 3.02 -13.47
C GLY A 266 -9.13 2.33 -12.12
N LEU A 267 -8.56 1.14 -12.03
CA LEU A 267 -8.43 0.33 -10.82
C LEU A 267 -6.95 0.20 -10.46
N PRO A 268 -6.59 -0.09 -9.20
CA PRO A 268 -5.19 -0.31 -8.82
C PRO A 268 -4.55 -1.46 -9.61
N THR A 269 -3.23 -1.39 -9.79
CA THR A 269 -2.44 -2.45 -10.43
C THR A 269 -2.66 -3.81 -9.74
N GLY A 270 -2.81 -4.88 -10.53
CA GLY A 270 -3.06 -6.24 -10.06
C GLY A 270 -4.54 -6.55 -9.80
N THR A 271 -5.47 -5.63 -10.12
CA THR A 271 -6.89 -5.96 -10.15
C THR A 271 -7.14 -7.03 -11.22
N GLY A 272 -7.91 -8.06 -10.88
CA GLY A 272 -8.13 -9.23 -11.72
C GLY A 272 -7.12 -10.38 -11.50
N ASP A 273 -5.93 -10.09 -10.99
CA ASP A 273 -4.92 -11.12 -10.68
C ASP A 273 -5.12 -11.80 -9.31
N CYS A 274 -6.09 -11.35 -8.52
CA CYS A 274 -6.46 -11.99 -7.24
C CYS A 274 -7.12 -13.36 -7.45
N ALA A 275 -7.18 -14.17 -6.39
CA ALA A 275 -7.76 -15.51 -6.51
C ALA A 275 -9.27 -15.47 -6.80
N THR A 276 -10.03 -14.64 -6.11
CA THR A 276 -11.51 -14.52 -6.31
C THR A 276 -11.91 -14.18 -7.75
N PRO A 277 -11.38 -13.15 -8.43
CA PRO A 277 -11.72 -12.86 -9.83
C PRO A 277 -11.43 -14.01 -10.79
N LYS A 278 -10.31 -14.73 -10.59
CA LYS A 278 -9.96 -15.90 -11.40
C LYS A 278 -10.97 -17.03 -11.22
N LEU A 279 -11.31 -17.33 -9.96
CA LEU A 279 -12.27 -18.40 -9.60
C LEU A 279 -13.65 -18.11 -10.17
N LEU A 280 -14.19 -16.91 -9.94
CA LEU A 280 -15.54 -16.55 -10.39
C LEU A 280 -15.63 -16.46 -11.91
N HIS A 281 -14.62 -15.82 -12.56
CA HIS A 281 -14.55 -15.80 -14.01
C HIS A 281 -14.51 -17.21 -14.62
N TYR A 282 -13.66 -18.09 -14.06
CA TYR A 282 -13.55 -19.47 -14.55
C TYR A 282 -14.86 -20.22 -14.36
N ALA A 283 -15.47 -20.15 -13.19
CA ALA A 283 -16.75 -20.79 -12.91
C ALA A 283 -17.85 -20.31 -13.87
N ALA A 284 -17.99 -18.99 -14.05
CA ALA A 284 -18.98 -18.43 -14.97
C ALA A 284 -18.73 -18.85 -16.43
N SER A 285 -17.46 -18.88 -16.87
CA SER A 285 -17.10 -19.27 -18.24
C SER A 285 -17.30 -20.76 -18.54
N HIS A 286 -17.40 -21.60 -17.50
CA HIS A 286 -17.56 -23.04 -17.62
C HIS A 286 -18.92 -23.53 -17.10
N GLN A 287 -19.89 -22.63 -16.90
CA GLN A 287 -21.25 -22.95 -16.46
C GLN A 287 -21.29 -23.71 -15.11
N LEU A 288 -20.33 -23.43 -14.24
CA LEU A 288 -20.30 -23.98 -12.87
C LEU A 288 -21.08 -23.04 -11.95
N THR A 289 -21.91 -23.61 -11.09
CA THR A 289 -22.68 -22.82 -10.09
C THR A 289 -21.86 -22.69 -8.81
N PRO A 290 -21.46 -21.47 -8.40
CA PRO A 290 -20.71 -21.26 -7.17
C PRO A 290 -21.62 -21.41 -5.95
N LEU A 291 -21.15 -22.13 -4.93
CA LEU A 291 -21.87 -22.36 -3.67
C LEU A 291 -21.27 -21.58 -2.52
N ALA A 292 -19.94 -21.58 -2.39
CA ALA A 292 -19.22 -20.88 -1.33
C ALA A 292 -17.77 -20.63 -1.73
N LEU A 293 -17.19 -19.52 -1.24
CA LEU A 293 -15.84 -19.08 -1.54
C LEU A 293 -15.05 -18.77 -0.26
N ALA A 294 -13.77 -19.16 -0.20
CA ALA A 294 -12.86 -18.72 0.85
C ALA A 294 -11.53 -18.29 0.28
N GLU A 295 -11.02 -17.13 0.69
CA GLU A 295 -9.65 -16.68 0.45
C GLU A 295 -8.86 -16.70 1.77
N PHE A 296 -7.59 -17.12 1.70
CA PHE A 296 -6.69 -17.16 2.85
C PHE A 296 -5.26 -16.79 2.45
N TRP A 297 -4.51 -16.26 3.40
CA TRP A 297 -3.09 -15.99 3.22
C TRP A 297 -2.24 -17.19 3.62
N TRP A 298 -1.18 -17.47 2.85
CA TRP A 298 -0.21 -18.51 3.19
C TRP A 298 1.20 -18.13 2.76
N GLY A 299 2.21 -18.46 3.60
CA GLY A 299 3.62 -18.13 3.43
C GLY A 299 4.04 -17.00 4.37
N ALA A 300 5.09 -16.25 4.01
CA ALA A 300 5.59 -15.15 4.84
C ALA A 300 4.51 -14.08 5.07
N ASP A 301 4.42 -13.57 6.28
CA ASP A 301 3.52 -12.48 6.64
C ASP A 301 3.83 -11.21 5.85
N SER A 302 2.83 -10.42 5.51
CA SER A 302 2.98 -9.20 4.73
C SER A 302 1.95 -8.15 5.12
N GLY A 303 2.40 -7.09 5.77
CA GLY A 303 1.52 -6.03 6.28
C GLY A 303 0.54 -6.57 7.32
N ASP A 304 -0.76 -6.49 7.01
CA ASP A 304 -1.86 -7.00 7.83
C ASP A 304 -2.20 -8.49 7.54
N LYS A 305 -1.46 -9.14 6.62
CA LYS A 305 -1.71 -10.50 6.18
C LYS A 305 -0.88 -11.50 6.97
N GLN A 306 -1.53 -12.49 7.58
CA GLN A 306 -0.92 -13.54 8.39
C GLN A 306 -1.25 -14.92 7.84
N ALA A 307 -0.27 -15.85 7.88
CA ALA A 307 -0.46 -17.21 7.40
C ALA A 307 -1.60 -17.92 8.13
N GLY A 308 -2.48 -18.59 7.36
CA GLY A 308 -3.62 -19.35 7.87
C GLY A 308 -4.87 -18.50 8.16
N GLN A 309 -4.82 -17.18 8.03
CA GLN A 309 -5.97 -16.31 8.25
C GLN A 309 -6.82 -16.17 6.98
N PHE A 310 -8.14 -16.10 7.18
CA PHE A 310 -9.11 -15.87 6.12
C PHE A 310 -9.35 -14.38 5.90
N TYR A 311 -9.58 -14.01 4.64
CA TYR A 311 -9.80 -12.63 4.23
C TYR A 311 -10.98 -12.53 3.27
N GLY A 312 -11.66 -11.40 3.28
CA GLY A 312 -12.64 -11.03 2.26
C GLY A 312 -11.98 -10.40 1.02
N PRO A 313 -12.77 -9.98 0.03
CA PRO A 313 -12.27 -9.30 -1.15
C PRO A 313 -11.55 -8.01 -0.76
N CYS A 314 -10.35 -7.78 -1.30
CA CYS A 314 -9.61 -6.57 -0.98
C CYS A 314 -10.36 -5.31 -1.45
N ARG A 315 -10.48 -4.33 -0.55
CA ARG A 315 -11.30 -3.12 -0.69
C ARG A 315 -11.06 -2.37 -2.00
N ASP A 316 -9.80 -2.22 -2.41
CA ASP A 316 -9.45 -1.34 -3.52
C ASP A 316 -9.41 -2.04 -4.89
N ARG A 317 -9.30 -3.37 -4.93
CA ARG A 317 -9.11 -4.14 -6.18
C ARG A 317 -10.30 -5.04 -6.49
N CYS A 318 -10.62 -5.97 -5.59
CA CYS A 318 -11.63 -6.99 -5.85
C CYS A 318 -13.03 -6.50 -5.52
N GLN A 319 -13.22 -5.78 -4.42
CA GLN A 319 -14.52 -5.27 -3.99
C GLN A 319 -15.24 -4.45 -5.07
N PRO A 320 -14.60 -3.51 -5.80
CA PRO A 320 -15.27 -2.73 -6.85
C PRO A 320 -15.86 -3.57 -7.98
N ILE A 321 -15.29 -4.73 -8.28
CA ILE A 321 -15.72 -5.59 -9.40
C ILE A 321 -16.61 -6.77 -8.95
N MET A 322 -16.83 -6.95 -7.65
CA MET A 322 -17.61 -8.08 -7.12
C MET A 322 -19.05 -8.07 -7.65
N GLY A 323 -19.71 -6.92 -7.68
CA GLY A 323 -21.09 -6.84 -8.17
C GLY A 323 -21.21 -7.26 -9.65
N PHE A 324 -20.22 -6.97 -10.48
CA PHE A 324 -20.18 -7.49 -11.84
C PHE A 324 -19.93 -9.00 -11.87
N LEU A 325 -18.94 -9.49 -11.13
CA LEU A 325 -18.57 -10.91 -11.11
C LEU A 325 -19.73 -11.81 -10.65
N LEU A 326 -20.49 -11.36 -9.67
CA LEU A 326 -21.63 -12.10 -9.15
C LEU A 326 -22.94 -11.93 -9.96
N SER A 327 -22.96 -11.00 -10.93
CA SER A 327 -24.16 -10.77 -11.76
C SER A 327 -24.56 -12.03 -12.51
N GLY A 328 -25.83 -12.38 -12.44
CA GLY A 328 -26.41 -13.62 -12.99
C GLY A 328 -26.55 -14.74 -11.97
N LEU A 329 -26.03 -14.59 -10.75
CA LEU A 329 -26.43 -15.40 -9.63
C LEU A 329 -27.79 -14.90 -9.11
N ASP A 330 -28.62 -15.83 -8.69
CA ASP A 330 -29.84 -15.48 -7.97
C ASP A 330 -29.45 -14.63 -6.74
N ALA A 331 -30.20 -13.56 -6.52
CA ALA A 331 -30.06 -12.83 -5.28
C ALA A 331 -30.31 -13.85 -4.17
N SER A 332 -29.27 -14.27 -3.47
CA SER A 332 -29.47 -15.05 -2.23
C SER A 332 -30.49 -14.28 -1.44
N PRO A 333 -31.58 -14.93 -0.96
CA PRO A 333 -32.52 -14.24 -0.12
C PRO A 333 -31.68 -13.56 0.95
N THR A 334 -31.73 -12.23 0.95
CA THR A 334 -31.15 -11.48 2.05
C THR A 334 -31.72 -12.14 3.29
N PRO A 335 -30.92 -12.72 4.20
CA PRO A 335 -31.38 -12.69 5.55
C PRO A 335 -31.55 -11.19 5.75
N ASP A 336 -32.80 -10.77 5.88
CA ASP A 336 -33.15 -9.42 6.27
C ASP A 336 -32.26 -9.12 7.47
N ARG A 337 -31.13 -8.42 7.24
CA ARG A 337 -30.03 -8.36 8.22
C ARG A 337 -30.51 -7.74 9.52
N LEU A 338 -31.74 -7.20 9.50
CA LEU A 338 -32.22 -6.41 10.62
C LEU A 338 -33.75 -6.48 10.86
N ALA A 339 -34.54 -7.08 9.96
CA ALA A 339 -35.99 -7.20 10.22
C ALA A 339 -36.30 -8.09 11.42
N ASP A 340 -35.35 -9.00 11.83
CA ASP A 340 -35.50 -9.91 12.96
C ASP A 340 -34.39 -9.76 14.02
N VAL A 341 -33.55 -8.70 13.96
CA VAL A 341 -32.60 -8.45 15.06
C VAL A 341 -33.34 -7.72 16.17
N GLU A 342 -33.83 -8.51 17.13
CA GLU A 342 -34.35 -7.95 18.38
C GLU A 342 -33.19 -7.26 19.13
N ILE A 343 -33.20 -5.92 19.13
CA ILE A 343 -32.23 -5.14 19.90
C ILE A 343 -32.61 -5.23 21.36
N ALA A 344 -31.86 -6.02 22.11
CA ALA A 344 -32.13 -6.17 23.55
C ALA A 344 -31.98 -4.84 24.27
N GLN A 345 -33.07 -4.34 24.79
CA GLN A 345 -33.12 -3.19 25.66
C GLN A 345 -32.66 -3.60 27.06
N LEU A 346 -31.61 -2.95 27.54
CA LEU A 346 -31.01 -3.25 28.85
C LEU A 346 -31.55 -2.32 29.94
N TYR A 347 -31.90 -1.08 29.58
CA TYR A 347 -32.41 -0.07 30.51
C TYR A 347 -33.15 1.02 29.74
N GLU A 348 -34.23 1.57 30.32
CA GLU A 348 -34.97 2.74 29.80
C GLU A 348 -35.54 3.54 30.97
N ASP A 349 -35.41 4.86 30.89
CA ASP A 349 -36.13 5.83 31.70
C ASP A 349 -36.51 7.04 30.84
N ASP A 350 -37.04 8.10 31.46
CA ASP A 350 -37.51 9.29 30.74
C ASP A 350 -36.39 10.07 29.99
N ALA A 351 -35.14 9.77 30.24
CA ALA A 351 -33.99 10.51 29.71
C ALA A 351 -32.94 9.63 29.00
N LEU A 352 -32.93 8.31 29.25
CA LEU A 352 -31.88 7.41 28.79
C LEU A 352 -32.44 6.05 28.35
N LEU A 353 -32.03 5.63 27.14
CA LEU A 353 -32.25 4.28 26.62
C LEU A 353 -30.89 3.56 26.43
N VAL A 354 -30.72 2.42 27.10
CA VAL A 354 -29.52 1.58 26.95
C VAL A 354 -29.88 0.29 26.21
N VAL A 355 -29.25 0.04 25.09
CA VAL A 355 -29.50 -1.15 24.26
C VAL A 355 -28.22 -1.94 24.05
N ASN A 356 -28.35 -3.27 23.95
CA ASN A 356 -27.26 -4.14 23.55
C ASN A 356 -27.22 -4.22 22.02
N LYS A 357 -26.39 -3.35 21.43
CA LYS A 357 -26.25 -3.25 19.98
C LYS A 357 -25.45 -4.44 19.43
N PRO A 358 -26.01 -5.27 18.52
CA PRO A 358 -25.29 -6.38 17.91
C PRO A 358 -24.12 -5.90 17.07
N SER A 359 -23.11 -6.78 16.93
CA SER A 359 -21.95 -6.51 16.09
C SER A 359 -22.38 -6.33 14.64
N GLY A 360 -21.86 -5.29 13.97
CA GLY A 360 -22.16 -4.98 12.56
C GLY A 360 -23.32 -4.00 12.34
N LEU A 361 -24.23 -3.79 13.30
CA LEU A 361 -25.22 -2.72 13.23
C LEU A 361 -24.54 -1.37 13.51
N LEU A 362 -24.92 -0.31 12.79
CA LEU A 362 -24.39 1.04 13.06
C LEU A 362 -25.16 1.68 14.22
N ALA A 363 -24.51 2.55 14.99
CA ALA A 363 -25.18 3.31 16.04
C ALA A 363 -26.06 4.44 15.45
N VAL A 364 -25.60 5.03 14.34
CA VAL A 364 -26.29 6.08 13.57
C VAL A 364 -26.18 5.77 12.08
N PRO A 365 -27.11 6.23 11.22
CA PRO A 365 -27.04 5.99 9.78
C PRO A 365 -25.71 6.45 9.17
N GLY A 366 -25.13 5.61 8.32
CA GLY A 366 -23.93 5.93 7.56
C GLY A 366 -24.20 6.93 6.42
N ARG A 367 -23.14 7.38 5.76
CA ARG A 367 -23.23 8.39 4.69
C ARG A 367 -23.64 7.80 3.33
N THR A 368 -23.63 6.51 3.16
CA THR A 368 -23.98 5.82 1.92
C THR A 368 -25.33 5.10 2.08
N ARG A 369 -26.05 4.86 0.96
CA ARG A 369 -27.37 4.22 0.98
C ARG A 369 -27.37 2.81 1.56
N ASP A 370 -26.27 2.11 1.44
CA ASP A 370 -26.03 0.76 1.96
C ASP A 370 -25.62 0.75 3.44
N GLN A 371 -25.52 1.90 4.09
CA GLN A 371 -25.17 2.09 5.51
C GLN A 371 -26.30 2.82 6.27
N GLN A 372 -27.54 2.64 5.86
CA GLN A 372 -28.67 3.29 6.51
C GLN A 372 -29.18 2.50 7.72
N ASP A 373 -28.88 1.19 7.80
CA ASP A 373 -29.30 0.34 8.90
C ASP A 373 -28.51 0.69 10.17
N SER A 374 -29.22 1.24 11.15
CA SER A 374 -28.63 1.70 12.41
C SER A 374 -29.63 1.53 13.56
N VAL A 375 -29.16 1.78 14.79
CA VAL A 375 -29.99 1.76 16.00
C VAL A 375 -30.98 2.94 16.03
N LEU A 376 -30.59 4.05 15.43
CA LEU A 376 -31.38 5.28 15.33
C LEU A 376 -32.15 5.36 14.02
#